data_ccd362a613facdfba3afdce23a5e45ff
#
_entry.id   ccd362a613facdfba3afdce23a5e45ff
#
_cell.length_a   1.000
_cell.length_b   1.000
_cell.length_c   1.000
_cell.angle_alpha   90.00
_cell.angle_beta   90.00
_cell.angle_gamma   90.00
#
_symmetry.space_group_name_H-M   'P 1'
#
loop_
_entity.id
_entity.type
_entity.pdbx_description
1 polymer ?
#
loop_
_entity_poly.entity_id
_entity_poly.type
_entity_poly.pdbx_seq_one_letter_code
_entity_poly.pdbx_strand_id
1 'polypeptide(L)'
;MNENLFASFITPTMMGLPIVILIIMFPTILFPSSSRLVANRLIVIQRWLLHLTSKQMMAIHSQKGQTWTLMLMSLIMFIGSTNLLGLLPHSFTPTTQLSMNLGMAIPLWAGTVILGFRYKTKASLAHFLPQGTPIPLIPMLVIIETISLFIQPMALAVRLTANITAGHLLIHLIGGATLALMSISTATALVTFIILILLTILEFAVALIQAYVFTLLVSLYLHDNA
;
A
#
# COMPACT_ATOMS: atom_id res chain seq x y z
N MET A 1 23.29 -24.47 4.89
CA MET A 1 21.97 -24.19 5.48
C MET A 1 21.03 -23.82 4.35
N ASN A 2 20.11 -24.70 3.98
CA ASN A 2 19.06 -24.40 3.00
C ASN A 2 17.89 -23.73 3.77
N GLU A 3 18.04 -22.48 4.11
CA GLU A 3 16.91 -21.72 4.64
C GLU A 3 16.00 -21.38 3.47
N ASN A 4 14.75 -21.80 3.55
CA ASN A 4 13.74 -21.41 2.59
C ASN A 4 13.50 -19.90 2.70
N LEU A 5 14.01 -19.14 1.74
CA LEU A 5 13.87 -17.67 1.69
C LEU A 5 12.41 -17.20 1.78
N PHE A 6 11.46 -18.04 1.41
CA PHE A 6 10.02 -17.76 1.49
C PHE A 6 9.38 -18.17 2.82
N ALA A 7 10.13 -18.77 3.75
CA ALA A 7 9.57 -19.15 5.06
C ALA A 7 9.08 -17.95 5.88
N SER A 8 9.70 -16.78 5.68
CA SER A 8 9.28 -15.52 6.32
C SER A 8 7.89 -15.01 5.90
N PHE A 9 7.37 -15.46 4.75
CA PHE A 9 6.07 -15.05 4.22
C PHE A 9 4.93 -16.03 4.57
N ILE A 10 5.26 -17.16 5.21
CA ILE A 10 4.25 -18.12 5.67
C ILE A 10 3.52 -17.50 6.87
N THR A 11 2.19 -17.62 6.85
CA THR A 11 1.34 -17.09 7.92
C THR A 11 1.69 -17.73 9.27
N PRO A 12 2.06 -16.94 10.29
CA PRO A 12 2.36 -17.49 11.60
C PRO A 12 1.09 -18.04 12.25
N THR A 13 1.18 -19.26 12.75
CA THR A 13 0.11 -19.91 13.51
C THR A 13 0.58 -20.15 14.94
N MET A 14 -0.25 -19.79 15.92
CA MET A 14 -0.01 -20.06 17.33
C MET A 14 -1.14 -20.94 17.86
N MET A 15 -0.80 -22.10 18.38
CA MET A 15 -1.78 -23.11 18.87
C MET A 15 -2.87 -23.45 17.84
N GLY A 16 -2.52 -23.48 16.51
CA GLY A 16 -3.48 -23.77 15.45
C GLY A 16 -4.37 -22.60 15.02
N LEU A 17 -4.29 -21.44 15.67
CA LEU A 17 -5.01 -20.23 15.27
C LEU A 17 -4.14 -19.32 14.42
N PRO A 18 -4.65 -18.72 13.32
CA PRO A 18 -3.93 -17.76 12.52
C PRO A 18 -3.77 -16.44 13.30
N ILE A 19 -2.54 -16.07 13.65
CA ILE A 19 -2.24 -14.82 14.35
C ILE A 19 -2.37 -13.60 13.43
N VAL A 20 -2.55 -13.82 12.14
CA VAL A 20 -2.66 -12.76 11.11
C VAL A 20 -3.69 -11.70 11.51
N ILE A 21 -4.85 -12.11 12.06
CA ILE A 21 -5.91 -11.20 12.50
C ILE A 21 -5.40 -10.24 13.60
N LEU A 22 -4.64 -10.76 14.55
CA LEU A 22 -4.09 -9.96 15.65
C LEU A 22 -3.03 -8.97 15.12
N ILE A 23 -2.20 -9.40 14.17
CA ILE A 23 -1.20 -8.54 13.51
C ILE A 23 -1.88 -7.44 12.70
N ILE A 24 -2.98 -7.74 12.01
CA ILE A 24 -3.76 -6.74 11.27
C ILE A 24 -4.42 -5.73 12.20
N MET A 25 -4.87 -6.15 13.38
CA MET A 25 -5.47 -5.26 14.38
C MET A 25 -4.45 -4.42 15.15
N PHE A 26 -3.18 -4.82 15.19
CA PHE A 26 -2.13 -4.14 15.95
C PHE A 26 -1.94 -2.66 15.59
N PRO A 27 -1.94 -2.23 14.31
CA PRO A 27 -1.84 -0.83 13.93
C PRO A 27 -2.94 0.05 14.51
N THR A 28 -4.15 -0.49 14.72
CA THR A 28 -5.26 0.29 15.30
C THR A 28 -5.00 0.66 16.76
N ILE A 29 -4.23 -0.15 17.48
CA ILE A 29 -3.84 0.09 18.88
C ILE A 29 -2.79 1.20 18.97
N LEU A 30 -1.95 1.36 17.93
CA LEU A 30 -0.93 2.42 17.88
C LEU A 30 -1.53 3.82 17.76
N PHE A 31 -2.78 3.95 17.31
CA PHE A 31 -3.47 5.23 17.12
C PHE A 31 -4.60 5.46 18.12
N PRO A 32 -4.31 5.61 19.43
CA PRO A 32 -5.34 5.84 20.43
C PRO A 32 -5.97 7.21 20.24
N SER A 33 -7.29 7.25 20.24
CA SER A 33 -8.04 8.51 20.32
C SER A 33 -7.97 9.05 21.75
N SER A 34 -7.35 10.22 21.97
CA SER A 34 -7.37 10.86 23.28
C SER A 34 -8.50 11.89 23.36
N SER A 35 -9.32 11.76 24.38
CA SER A 35 -10.33 12.77 24.76
C SER A 35 -9.76 13.89 25.66
N ARG A 36 -8.45 13.89 25.94
CA ARG A 36 -7.80 14.87 26.82
C ARG A 36 -7.59 16.18 26.10
N LEU A 37 -7.87 17.32 26.78
CA LEU A 37 -7.64 18.67 26.28
C LEU A 37 -6.16 18.96 26.00
N VAL A 38 -5.25 18.40 26.79
CA VAL A 38 -3.80 18.49 26.57
C VAL A 38 -3.30 17.19 25.97
N ALA A 39 -2.82 17.26 24.73
CA ALA A 39 -2.34 16.09 24.01
C ALA A 39 -0.89 15.76 24.37
N ASN A 40 -0.57 14.48 24.51
CA ASN A 40 0.80 14.00 24.64
C ASN A 40 1.59 14.27 23.35
N ARG A 41 2.94 14.35 23.45
CA ARG A 41 3.82 14.63 22.29
C ARG A 41 3.59 13.67 21.13
N LEU A 42 3.38 12.38 21.37
CA LEU A 42 3.09 11.39 20.34
C LEU A 42 1.78 11.70 19.61
N ILE A 43 0.72 12.07 20.34
CA ILE A 43 -0.57 12.41 19.76
C ILE A 43 -0.47 13.70 18.93
N VAL A 44 0.37 14.66 19.34
CA VAL A 44 0.60 15.90 18.58
C VAL A 44 1.29 15.58 17.25
N ILE A 45 2.33 14.76 17.24
CA ILE A 45 3.02 14.32 16.01
C ILE A 45 2.06 13.58 15.08
N GLN A 46 1.24 12.69 15.62
CA GLN A 46 0.23 11.95 14.87
C GLN A 46 -0.81 12.91 14.25
N ARG A 47 -1.34 13.86 15.02
CA ARG A 47 -2.28 14.87 14.50
C ARG A 47 -1.65 15.76 13.43
N TRP A 48 -0.39 16.16 13.61
CA TRP A 48 0.35 16.93 12.62
C TRP A 48 0.50 16.15 11.30
N LEU A 49 0.87 14.89 11.36
CA LEU A 49 1.00 14.03 10.19
C LEU A 49 -0.36 13.83 9.49
N LEU A 50 -1.43 13.58 10.25
CA LEU A 50 -2.79 13.50 9.71
C LEU A 50 -3.23 14.82 9.05
N HIS A 51 -2.92 15.97 9.65
CA HIS A 51 -3.26 17.26 9.08
C HIS A 51 -2.50 17.52 7.77
N LEU A 52 -1.22 17.17 7.72
CA LEU A 52 -0.38 17.35 6.53
C LEU A 52 -0.89 16.49 5.36
N THR A 53 -1.16 15.20 5.60
CA THR A 53 -1.69 14.28 4.58
C THR A 53 -3.11 14.67 4.16
N SER A 54 -3.98 15.07 5.11
CA SER A 54 -5.35 15.54 4.80
C SER A 54 -5.33 16.77 3.90
N LYS A 55 -4.47 17.73 4.18
CA LYS A 55 -4.36 18.96 3.37
C LYS A 55 -3.96 18.64 1.93
N GLN A 56 -3.03 17.70 1.73
CA GLN A 56 -2.61 17.27 0.39
C GLN A 56 -3.72 16.53 -0.35
N MET A 57 -4.43 15.62 0.32
CA MET A 57 -5.51 14.85 -0.29
C MET A 57 -6.74 15.71 -0.60
N MET A 58 -7.08 16.66 0.30
CA MET A 58 -8.23 17.56 0.11
C MET A 58 -8.05 18.56 -1.03
N ALA A 59 -6.81 18.91 -1.35
CA ALA A 59 -6.52 19.82 -2.47
C ALA A 59 -6.95 19.26 -3.84
N ILE A 60 -7.05 17.94 -3.96
CA ILE A 60 -7.38 17.24 -5.21
C ILE A 60 -8.90 17.07 -5.36
N HIS A 61 -9.67 17.04 -4.25
CA HIS A 61 -11.07 16.64 -4.27
C HIS A 61 -12.06 17.80 -4.36
N SER A 62 -13.12 17.60 -5.16
CA SER A 62 -14.34 18.40 -5.13
C SER A 62 -15.10 18.22 -3.81
N GLN A 63 -16.08 19.09 -3.52
CA GLN A 63 -16.88 19.01 -2.28
C GLN A 63 -17.55 17.64 -2.06
N LYS A 64 -17.91 16.93 -3.12
CA LYS A 64 -18.49 15.57 -3.03
C LYS A 64 -17.46 14.51 -2.68
N GLY A 65 -16.21 14.65 -3.15
CA GLY A 65 -15.12 13.74 -2.82
C GLY A 65 -14.65 13.87 -1.36
N GLN A 66 -14.94 15.01 -0.73
CA GLN A 66 -14.55 15.26 0.66
C GLN A 66 -15.22 14.31 1.67
N THR A 67 -16.35 13.71 1.34
CA THR A 67 -17.00 12.70 2.19
C THR A 67 -16.16 11.42 2.36
N TRP A 68 -15.25 11.14 1.42
CA TRP A 68 -14.38 9.96 1.43
C TRP A 68 -13.02 10.22 2.11
N THR A 69 -12.76 11.44 2.54
CA THR A 69 -11.46 11.81 3.13
C THR A 69 -11.11 11.00 4.36
N LEU A 70 -12.08 10.74 5.24
CA LEU A 70 -11.84 9.96 6.45
C LEU A 70 -11.41 8.53 6.10
N MET A 71 -12.02 7.93 5.09
CA MET A 71 -11.68 6.60 4.61
C MET A 71 -10.28 6.56 3.98
N LEU A 72 -9.94 7.54 3.13
CA LEU A 72 -8.61 7.67 2.53
C LEU A 72 -7.53 7.90 3.58
N MET A 73 -7.82 8.72 4.61
CA MET A 73 -6.90 8.98 5.71
C MET A 73 -6.66 7.74 6.57
N SER A 74 -7.71 6.98 6.89
CA SER A 74 -7.55 5.72 7.63
C SER A 74 -6.73 4.69 6.84
N LEU A 75 -6.90 4.67 5.53
CA LEU A 75 -6.20 3.76 4.62
C LEU A 75 -4.70 4.08 4.54
N ILE A 76 -4.33 5.35 4.38
CA ILE A 76 -2.91 5.73 4.34
C ILE A 76 -2.20 5.41 5.66
N MET A 77 -2.87 5.66 6.79
CA MET A 77 -2.32 5.36 8.11
C MET A 77 -2.22 3.86 8.33
N PHE A 78 -3.20 3.09 7.90
CA PHE A 78 -3.20 1.64 8.02
C PHE A 78 -2.08 0.99 7.18
N ILE A 79 -2.01 1.30 5.89
CA ILE A 79 -0.97 0.74 5.01
C ILE A 79 0.42 1.23 5.43
N GLY A 80 0.58 2.51 5.77
CA GLY A 80 1.85 3.06 6.23
C GLY A 80 2.34 2.40 7.51
N SER A 81 1.47 2.23 8.50
CA SER A 81 1.84 1.59 9.77
C SER A 81 2.13 0.09 9.61
N THR A 82 1.37 -0.65 8.82
CA THR A 82 1.63 -2.07 8.56
C THR A 82 2.94 -2.29 7.82
N ASN A 83 3.26 -1.45 6.82
CA ASN A 83 4.51 -1.52 6.09
C ASN A 83 5.71 -1.17 6.97
N LEU A 84 5.60 -0.11 7.80
CA LEU A 84 6.67 0.28 8.72
C LEU A 84 6.93 -0.77 9.80
N LEU A 85 5.87 -1.34 10.38
CA LEU A 85 6.00 -2.42 11.36
C LEU A 85 6.62 -3.67 10.74
N GLY A 86 6.35 -3.91 9.47
CA GLY A 86 6.92 -5.02 8.72
C GLY A 86 8.43 -4.93 8.53
N LEU A 87 9.02 -3.74 8.56
CA LEU A 87 10.48 -3.57 8.46
C LEU A 87 11.23 -3.99 9.73
N LEU A 88 10.52 -4.24 10.84
CA LEU A 88 11.16 -4.75 12.04
C LEU A 88 11.67 -6.18 11.81
N PRO A 89 12.86 -6.53 12.33
CA PRO A 89 13.40 -7.87 12.18
C PRO A 89 12.45 -8.92 12.78
N HIS A 90 12.25 -10.01 12.06
CA HIS A 90 11.34 -11.12 12.43
C HIS A 90 9.84 -10.76 12.49
N SER A 91 9.44 -9.61 11.97
CA SER A 91 8.02 -9.25 11.89
C SER A 91 7.38 -9.87 10.63
N PHE A 92 6.14 -10.32 10.79
CA PHE A 92 5.32 -10.75 9.66
C PHE A 92 4.59 -9.53 9.08
N THR A 93 4.75 -9.30 7.78
CA THR A 93 4.06 -8.22 7.05
C THR A 93 2.78 -8.73 6.42
N PRO A 94 1.60 -8.35 6.88
CA PRO A 94 0.34 -8.79 6.24
C PRO A 94 0.19 -8.27 4.80
N THR A 95 0.83 -7.15 4.46
CA THR A 95 0.83 -6.56 3.11
C THR A 95 1.65 -7.35 2.08
N THR A 96 2.43 -8.35 2.47
CA THR A 96 3.05 -9.30 1.54
C THR A 96 2.04 -10.29 0.96
N GLN A 97 0.88 -10.45 1.59
CA GLN A 97 -0.17 -11.31 1.09
C GLN A 97 -1.03 -10.60 0.07
N LEU A 98 -1.07 -11.14 -1.16
CA LEU A 98 -1.87 -10.61 -2.25
C LEU A 98 -3.37 -10.56 -1.91
N SER A 99 -3.87 -11.57 -1.18
CA SER A 99 -5.27 -11.67 -0.76
C SER A 99 -5.72 -10.46 0.06
N MET A 100 -4.87 -9.99 0.99
CA MET A 100 -5.18 -8.82 1.82
C MET A 100 -5.23 -7.54 0.99
N ASN A 101 -4.24 -7.34 0.12
CA ASN A 101 -4.15 -6.15 -0.71
C ASN A 101 -5.29 -6.08 -1.75
N LEU A 102 -5.66 -7.22 -2.33
CA LEU A 102 -6.85 -7.32 -3.20
C LEU A 102 -8.13 -7.06 -2.42
N GLY A 103 -8.23 -7.58 -1.19
CA GLY A 103 -9.38 -7.33 -0.31
C GLY A 103 -9.57 -5.86 0.06
N MET A 104 -8.52 -5.03 0.01
CA MET A 104 -8.62 -3.59 0.17
C MET A 104 -8.85 -2.87 -1.18
N ALA A 105 -8.14 -3.25 -2.22
CA ALA A 105 -8.18 -2.55 -3.52
C ALA A 105 -9.52 -2.74 -4.25
N ILE A 106 -10.07 -3.95 -4.29
CA ILE A 106 -11.30 -4.26 -5.04
C ILE A 106 -12.52 -3.50 -4.50
N PRO A 107 -12.84 -3.51 -3.18
CA PRO A 107 -14.02 -2.80 -2.69
C PRO A 107 -13.88 -1.28 -2.82
N LEU A 108 -12.67 -0.72 -2.67
CA LEU A 108 -12.43 0.70 -2.87
C LEU A 108 -12.67 1.11 -4.32
N TRP A 109 -12.11 0.37 -5.25
CA TRP A 109 -12.31 0.60 -6.68
C TRP A 109 -13.79 0.41 -7.07
N ALA A 110 -14.44 -0.67 -6.63
CA ALA A 110 -15.85 -0.90 -6.91
C ALA A 110 -16.73 0.23 -6.36
N GLY A 111 -16.42 0.74 -5.16
CA GLY A 111 -17.10 1.88 -4.57
C GLY A 111 -17.00 3.14 -5.43
N THR A 112 -15.81 3.46 -5.97
CA THR A 112 -15.61 4.63 -6.85
C THR A 112 -16.35 4.47 -8.17
N VAL A 113 -16.34 3.28 -8.77
CA VAL A 113 -17.06 2.98 -10.02
C VAL A 113 -18.58 3.07 -9.84
N ILE A 114 -19.13 2.50 -8.76
CA ILE A 114 -20.57 2.56 -8.47
C ILE A 114 -21.00 4.01 -8.25
N LEU A 115 -20.18 4.84 -7.59
CA LEU A 115 -20.46 6.26 -7.43
C LEU A 115 -20.52 6.98 -8.77
N GLY A 116 -19.59 6.72 -9.68
CA GLY A 116 -19.59 7.28 -11.03
C GLY A 116 -20.86 6.93 -11.79
N PHE A 117 -21.28 5.67 -11.76
CA PHE A 117 -22.53 5.23 -12.38
C PHE A 117 -23.77 5.81 -11.71
N ARG A 118 -23.74 6.15 -10.43
CA ARG A 118 -24.89 6.72 -9.73
C ARG A 118 -25.08 8.21 -9.99
N TYR A 119 -23.98 8.97 -10.04
CA TYR A 119 -24.04 10.44 -10.09
C TYR A 119 -23.81 11.00 -11.51
N LYS A 120 -22.98 10.36 -12.32
CA LYS A 120 -22.57 10.84 -13.65
C LYS A 120 -22.62 9.74 -14.72
N THR A 121 -23.75 9.05 -14.85
CA THR A 121 -23.94 7.92 -15.78
C THR A 121 -23.49 8.21 -17.20
N LYS A 122 -23.87 9.40 -17.73
CA LYS A 122 -23.49 9.80 -19.09
C LYS A 122 -22.00 10.02 -19.25
N ALA A 123 -21.33 10.64 -18.26
CA ALA A 123 -19.89 10.88 -18.30
C ALA A 123 -19.11 9.58 -18.13
N SER A 124 -19.55 8.69 -17.22
CA SER A 124 -18.93 7.36 -17.03
C SER A 124 -19.03 6.50 -18.29
N LEU A 125 -20.17 6.52 -19.00
CA LEU A 125 -20.32 5.82 -20.27
C LEU A 125 -19.50 6.49 -21.40
N ALA A 126 -19.42 7.83 -21.41
CA ALA A 126 -18.60 8.54 -22.38
C ALA A 126 -17.10 8.26 -22.24
N HIS A 127 -16.64 7.90 -21.03
CA HIS A 127 -15.26 7.52 -20.80
C HIS A 127 -14.85 6.25 -21.57
N PHE A 128 -15.79 5.32 -21.82
CA PHE A 128 -15.54 4.14 -22.65
C PHE A 128 -15.42 4.44 -24.16
N LEU A 129 -15.84 5.64 -24.57
CA LEU A 129 -15.86 6.07 -25.98
C LEU A 129 -15.00 7.33 -26.13
N PRO A 130 -13.68 7.22 -26.38
CA PRO A 130 -12.85 8.39 -26.62
C PRO A 130 -13.31 9.15 -27.86
N GLN A 131 -13.46 10.47 -27.71
CA GLN A 131 -13.96 11.37 -28.78
C GLN A 131 -12.98 11.38 -29.95
N GLY A 132 -13.52 11.31 -31.16
CA GLY A 132 -12.72 11.40 -32.41
C GLY A 132 -12.26 10.06 -32.99
N THR A 133 -12.79 8.93 -32.55
CA THR A 133 -12.44 7.62 -33.08
C THR A 133 -13.27 7.26 -34.34
N PRO A 134 -12.66 6.66 -35.39
CA PRO A 134 -13.38 6.16 -36.53
C PRO A 134 -14.31 5.01 -36.12
N ILE A 135 -15.52 4.98 -36.72
CA ILE A 135 -16.61 4.05 -36.36
C ILE A 135 -16.17 2.57 -36.31
N PRO A 136 -15.34 2.01 -37.23
CA PRO A 136 -14.98 0.59 -37.18
C PRO A 136 -14.07 0.23 -36.02
N LEU A 137 -13.38 1.20 -35.36
CA LEU A 137 -12.48 0.97 -34.22
C LEU A 137 -13.19 1.02 -32.88
N ILE A 138 -14.42 1.52 -32.82
CA ILE A 138 -15.20 1.71 -31.58
C ILE A 138 -15.31 0.40 -30.77
N PRO A 139 -15.74 -0.75 -31.31
CA PRO A 139 -15.93 -1.97 -30.50
C PRO A 139 -14.62 -2.47 -29.89
N MET A 140 -13.51 -2.33 -30.63
CA MET A 140 -12.20 -2.73 -30.14
C MET A 140 -11.72 -1.86 -28.98
N LEU A 141 -11.93 -0.55 -29.07
CA LEU A 141 -11.58 0.40 -28.03
C LEU A 141 -12.38 0.20 -26.74
N VAL A 142 -13.68 -0.06 -26.85
CA VAL A 142 -14.53 -0.34 -25.69
C VAL A 142 -14.05 -1.60 -24.96
N ILE A 143 -13.64 -2.64 -25.67
CA ILE A 143 -13.10 -3.86 -25.05
C ILE A 143 -11.78 -3.55 -24.32
N ILE A 144 -10.87 -2.82 -24.94
CA ILE A 144 -9.59 -2.46 -24.34
C ILE A 144 -9.81 -1.62 -23.07
N GLU A 145 -10.71 -0.63 -23.13
CA GLU A 145 -11.01 0.25 -22.00
C GLU A 145 -11.66 -0.51 -20.84
N THR A 146 -12.59 -1.44 -21.11
CA THR A 146 -13.18 -2.29 -20.08
C THR A 146 -12.12 -3.18 -19.42
N ILE A 147 -11.21 -3.78 -20.17
CA ILE A 147 -10.11 -4.58 -19.63
C ILE A 147 -9.18 -3.70 -18.79
N SER A 148 -8.82 -2.51 -19.27
CA SER A 148 -8.00 -1.53 -18.56
C SER A 148 -8.59 -1.20 -17.20
N LEU A 149 -9.90 -0.96 -17.13
CA LEU A 149 -10.61 -0.63 -15.90
C LEU A 149 -10.55 -1.76 -14.87
N PHE A 150 -10.63 -3.03 -15.27
CA PHE A 150 -10.46 -4.18 -14.36
C PHE A 150 -9.01 -4.41 -13.92
N ILE A 151 -8.03 -4.02 -14.74
CA ILE A 151 -6.62 -4.13 -14.39
C ILE A 151 -6.23 -3.13 -13.28
N GLN A 152 -6.89 -1.99 -13.18
CA GLN A 152 -6.57 -0.93 -12.22
C GLN A 152 -6.47 -1.43 -10.76
N PRO A 153 -7.47 -2.09 -10.15
CA PRO A 153 -7.38 -2.58 -8.77
C PRO A 153 -6.34 -3.70 -8.61
N MET A 154 -6.18 -4.55 -9.64
CA MET A 154 -5.15 -5.58 -9.66
C MET A 154 -3.75 -4.98 -9.63
N ALA A 155 -3.50 -3.96 -10.45
CA ALA A 155 -2.21 -3.28 -10.51
C ALA A 155 -1.85 -2.59 -9.17
N LEU A 156 -2.85 -2.02 -8.48
CA LEU A 156 -2.66 -1.44 -7.14
C LEU A 156 -2.21 -2.49 -6.12
N ALA A 157 -2.92 -3.62 -6.06
CA ALA A 157 -2.63 -4.68 -5.11
C ALA A 157 -1.28 -5.36 -5.38
N VAL A 158 -1.02 -5.70 -6.66
CA VAL A 158 0.24 -6.35 -7.06
C VAL A 158 1.44 -5.46 -6.83
N ARG A 159 1.33 -4.14 -7.08
CA ARG A 159 2.42 -3.20 -6.81
C ARG A 159 2.79 -3.16 -5.34
N LEU A 160 1.79 -3.14 -4.45
CA LEU A 160 2.03 -3.14 -3.01
C LEU A 160 2.71 -4.44 -2.56
N THR A 161 2.20 -5.60 -2.97
CA THR A 161 2.79 -6.90 -2.63
C THR A 161 4.20 -7.05 -3.19
N ALA A 162 4.40 -6.76 -4.48
CA ALA A 162 5.68 -6.96 -5.14
C ALA A 162 6.80 -6.12 -4.53
N ASN A 163 6.54 -4.85 -4.22
CA ASN A 163 7.56 -3.97 -3.64
C ASN A 163 7.99 -4.46 -2.26
N ILE A 164 7.03 -4.83 -1.40
CA ILE A 164 7.35 -5.29 -0.04
C ILE A 164 8.02 -6.66 -0.06
N THR A 165 7.52 -7.61 -0.86
CA THR A 165 8.14 -8.96 -0.94
C THR A 165 9.54 -8.90 -1.53
N ALA A 166 9.75 -8.11 -2.59
CA ALA A 166 11.07 -7.96 -3.21
C ALA A 166 12.07 -7.31 -2.25
N GLY A 167 11.67 -6.27 -1.53
CA GLY A 167 12.51 -5.59 -0.55
C GLY A 167 12.95 -6.53 0.57
N HIS A 168 12.02 -7.24 1.19
CA HIS A 168 12.33 -8.23 2.24
C HIS A 168 13.25 -9.35 1.75
N LEU A 169 13.01 -9.88 0.54
CA LEU A 169 13.88 -10.90 -0.05
C LEU A 169 15.31 -10.38 -0.25
N LEU A 170 15.47 -9.16 -0.74
CA LEU A 170 16.79 -8.56 -0.93
C LEU A 170 17.52 -8.36 0.39
N ILE A 171 16.84 -7.88 1.44
CA ILE A 171 17.45 -7.73 2.77
C ILE A 171 17.90 -9.08 3.32
N HIS A 172 17.08 -10.11 3.21
CA HIS A 172 17.43 -11.46 3.66
C HIS A 172 18.62 -12.06 2.88
N LEU A 173 18.65 -11.90 1.56
CA LEU A 173 19.76 -12.37 0.73
C LEU A 173 21.07 -11.69 1.06
N ILE A 174 21.08 -10.36 1.13
CA ILE A 174 22.29 -9.58 1.43
C ILE A 174 22.71 -9.79 2.89
N GLY A 175 21.76 -9.91 3.82
CA GLY A 175 22.03 -10.24 5.22
C GLY A 175 22.69 -11.61 5.37
N GLY A 176 22.19 -12.63 4.68
CA GLY A 176 22.83 -13.96 4.63
C GLY A 176 24.23 -13.93 3.99
N ALA A 177 24.39 -13.15 2.92
CA ALA A 177 25.70 -12.98 2.28
C ALA A 177 26.71 -12.28 3.19
N THR A 178 26.29 -11.25 3.96
CA THR A 178 27.19 -10.57 4.91
C THR A 178 27.69 -11.51 6.00
N LEU A 179 26.81 -12.36 6.53
CA LEU A 179 27.20 -13.37 7.53
C LEU A 179 28.18 -14.40 6.96
N ALA A 180 27.97 -14.86 5.73
CA ALA A 180 28.88 -15.79 5.06
C ALA A 180 30.25 -15.17 4.77
N LEU A 181 30.29 -13.90 4.35
CA LEU A 181 31.52 -13.18 4.05
C LEU A 181 32.34 -12.82 5.31
N MET A 182 31.71 -12.69 6.47
CA MET A 182 32.41 -12.50 7.74
C MET A 182 33.37 -13.65 8.06
N SER A 183 33.05 -14.86 7.64
CA SER A 183 33.94 -16.02 7.85
C SER A 183 35.11 -16.09 6.87
N ILE A 184 35.05 -15.40 5.72
CA ILE A 184 36.04 -15.44 4.64
C ILE A 184 37.01 -14.24 4.71
N SER A 185 36.44 -13.03 4.75
CA SER A 185 37.21 -11.78 4.76
C SER A 185 36.43 -10.62 5.39
N THR A 186 37.04 -9.95 6.36
CA THR A 186 36.42 -8.83 7.08
C THR A 186 36.22 -7.58 6.21
N ALA A 187 37.10 -7.34 5.24
CA ALA A 187 37.00 -6.19 4.35
C ALA A 187 35.79 -6.26 3.42
N THR A 188 35.53 -7.40 2.81
CA THR A 188 34.36 -7.62 1.95
C THR A 188 33.04 -7.62 2.76
N ALA A 189 33.08 -8.17 3.97
CA ALA A 189 31.94 -8.16 4.88
C ALA A 189 31.53 -6.72 5.27
N LEU A 190 32.50 -5.81 5.47
CA LEU A 190 32.23 -4.42 5.77
C LEU A 190 31.56 -3.70 4.61
N VAL A 191 32.01 -3.93 3.38
CA VAL A 191 31.39 -3.35 2.17
C VAL A 191 29.95 -3.83 2.03
N THR A 192 29.69 -5.14 2.17
CA THR A 192 28.32 -5.69 2.06
C THR A 192 27.42 -5.23 3.19
N PHE A 193 27.95 -4.98 4.38
CA PHE A 193 27.20 -4.42 5.50
C PHE A 193 26.77 -2.97 5.23
N ILE A 194 27.63 -2.15 4.62
CA ILE A 194 27.25 -0.78 4.21
C ILE A 194 26.12 -0.84 3.16
N ILE A 195 26.20 -1.76 2.19
CA ILE A 195 25.14 -1.96 1.21
C ILE A 195 23.83 -2.36 1.89
N LEU A 196 23.88 -3.23 2.90
CA LEU A 196 22.71 -3.64 3.67
C LEU A 196 22.04 -2.44 4.37
N ILE A 197 22.83 -1.55 4.99
CA ILE A 197 22.30 -0.33 5.62
C ILE A 197 21.63 0.57 4.59
N LEU A 198 22.26 0.82 3.43
CA LEU A 198 21.67 1.62 2.37
C LEU A 198 20.36 1.02 1.85
N LEU A 199 20.31 -0.31 1.72
CA LEU A 199 19.11 -1.01 1.29
C LEU A 199 17.97 -0.90 2.31
N THR A 200 18.24 -1.01 3.61
CA THR A 200 17.21 -0.83 4.65
C THR A 200 16.64 0.59 4.66
N ILE A 201 17.48 1.60 4.46
CA ILE A 201 17.02 3.00 4.34
C ILE A 201 16.14 3.17 3.10
N LEU A 202 16.53 2.58 1.96
CA LEU A 202 15.76 2.61 0.73
C LEU A 202 14.39 1.93 0.92
N GLU A 203 14.35 0.78 1.55
CA GLU A 203 13.10 0.04 1.79
C GLU A 203 12.15 0.81 2.72
N PHE A 204 12.70 1.49 3.74
CA PHE A 204 11.93 2.40 4.59
C PHE A 204 11.26 3.52 3.77
N ALA A 205 12.00 4.15 2.86
CA ALA A 205 11.45 5.17 1.98
C ALA A 205 10.38 4.61 1.04
N VAL A 206 10.62 3.43 0.44
CA VAL A 206 9.66 2.75 -0.45
C VAL A 206 8.37 2.39 0.30
N ALA A 207 8.45 1.91 1.54
CA ALA A 207 7.29 1.57 2.36
C ALA A 207 6.35 2.77 2.56
N LEU A 208 6.90 3.96 2.83
CA LEU A 208 6.12 5.21 2.97
C LEU A 208 5.55 5.67 1.64
N ILE A 209 6.37 5.70 0.59
CA ILE A 209 5.95 6.12 -0.75
C ILE A 209 4.83 5.20 -1.25
N GLN A 210 4.93 3.91 -1.00
CA GLN A 210 3.93 2.94 -1.47
C GLN A 210 2.56 3.16 -0.81
N ALA A 211 2.53 3.46 0.50
CA ALA A 211 1.29 3.81 1.20
C ALA A 211 0.65 5.08 0.61
N TYR A 212 1.47 6.09 0.35
CA TYR A 212 1.01 7.34 -0.26
C TYR A 212 0.50 7.14 -1.69
N VAL A 213 1.24 6.43 -2.55
CA VAL A 213 0.86 6.18 -3.95
C VAL A 213 -0.43 5.36 -4.03
N PHE A 214 -0.61 4.37 -3.14
CA PHE A 214 -1.85 3.58 -3.11
C PHE A 214 -3.07 4.46 -2.86
N THR A 215 -3.01 5.30 -1.82
CA THR A 215 -4.13 6.19 -1.46
C THR A 215 -4.34 7.30 -2.49
N LEU A 216 -3.26 7.82 -3.09
CA LEU A 216 -3.33 8.83 -4.14
C LEU A 216 -4.03 8.28 -5.38
N LEU A 217 -3.73 7.04 -5.81
CA LEU A 217 -4.40 6.43 -6.97
C LEU A 217 -5.88 6.16 -6.70
N VAL A 218 -6.23 5.68 -5.49
CA VAL A 218 -7.65 5.55 -5.10
C VAL A 218 -8.35 6.91 -5.10
N SER A 219 -7.69 7.96 -4.62
CA SER A 219 -8.24 9.33 -4.64
C SER A 219 -8.43 9.85 -6.07
N LEU A 220 -7.51 9.54 -6.97
CA LEU A 220 -7.60 9.93 -8.37
C LEU A 220 -8.78 9.23 -9.07
N TYR A 221 -8.96 7.93 -8.83
CA TYR A 221 -10.14 7.19 -9.34
C TYR A 221 -11.45 7.76 -8.79
N LEU A 222 -11.44 8.20 -7.52
CA LEU A 222 -12.60 8.89 -6.94
C LEU A 222 -12.84 10.24 -7.63
N HIS A 223 -11.80 11.01 -7.92
CA HIS A 223 -11.91 12.31 -8.59
C HIS A 223 -12.47 12.16 -10.01
N ASP A 224 -12.03 11.16 -10.76
CA ASP A 224 -12.47 10.89 -12.14
C ASP A 224 -13.95 10.48 -12.17
N ASN A 225 -14.42 9.77 -11.16
CA ASN A 225 -15.79 9.26 -11.06
C ASN A 225 -16.76 10.16 -10.25
N ALA A 226 -16.28 11.08 -9.43
CA ALA A 226 -17.09 11.99 -8.60
C ALA A 226 -17.26 13.37 -9.26
#